data_84e870a06bae285e2fedb4fc116293e4
#
_entry.id   84e870a06bae285e2fedb4fc116293e4
#
_cell.length_a   1.000
_cell.length_b   1.000
_cell.length_c   1.000
_cell.angle_alpha   90.00
_cell.angle_beta   90.00
_cell.angle_gamma   90.00
#
_symmetry.space_group_name_H-M   'P 1'
#
loop_
_entity.id
_entity.type
_entity.pdbx_description
1 polymer ?
#
loop_
_entity_poly.entity_id
_entity_poly.type
_entity_poly.pdbx_seq_one_letter_code
_entity_poly.pdbx_strand_id
1 'polypeptide(L)'
;MSVRKTCVIGCAAALLCISRGSADPQPWSVEKANVWYAKQRWLVGSNYIPADAINQLEMWQELTFNPAQIDKELGWAEATGMNTMRVFLHDKLWTSDSIGFKRRIDQFLGLAAKHKIKPLLVLFDSCWDPDPKLGPQHPPIPGVHNSGWVQSPGRAVLADTAHYSELKAYVQGVIGAFAQDDRVLGWDVWNEPDNVHESAGESASARRAQLAEVTALLPQVFAWARAVGASQPLTSGVWHNADQSAKDPQNAVEKLQLEHSDFITFHVYDWPEVLERKVKQLQAYGRPIICTEYLARDVGSTFDTSLPVARKYNVGMINWGFVVGKTQTNLPWDSWQHPYTQSHPAVWHHDVFHTDGKPYRQAEIDQIRQLTRLAQKEFETNYRQRR
;
A
#
# COMPACT_ATOMS: atom_id res chain seq x y z
N MET A 1 29.92 79.19 -28.31
CA MET A 1 29.99 77.73 -28.49
C MET A 1 29.95 77.08 -27.18
N SER A 2 28.77 76.52 -26.77
CA SER A 2 28.53 75.90 -25.49
C SER A 2 28.44 74.38 -25.68
N VAL A 3 29.35 73.64 -25.07
CA VAL A 3 29.38 72.18 -25.12
C VAL A 3 28.57 71.61 -23.94
N ARG A 4 27.44 71.02 -24.24
CA ARG A 4 26.64 70.28 -23.25
C ARG A 4 27.26 68.91 -23.02
N LYS A 5 27.62 68.60 -21.79
CA LYS A 5 28.03 67.29 -21.36
C LYS A 5 26.77 66.48 -20.94
N THR A 6 26.53 65.38 -21.68
CA THR A 6 25.45 64.42 -21.33
C THR A 6 26.01 63.39 -20.36
N CYS A 7 25.47 63.34 -19.14
CA CYS A 7 25.72 62.26 -18.19
C CYS A 7 24.80 61.04 -18.53
N VAL A 8 25.41 59.90 -18.84
CA VAL A 8 24.70 58.61 -18.94
C VAL A 8 24.78 57.94 -17.56
N ILE A 9 23.62 57.81 -16.91
CA ILE A 9 23.48 57.02 -15.68
C ILE A 9 23.21 55.60 -16.09
N GLY A 10 24.18 54.73 -15.89
CA GLY A 10 24.00 53.26 -16.07
C GLY A 10 23.35 52.68 -14.82
N CYS A 11 22.09 52.22 -14.95
CA CYS A 11 21.44 51.36 -13.97
C CYS A 11 21.99 49.94 -14.08
N ALA A 12 22.81 49.52 -13.13
CA ALA A 12 23.18 48.14 -12.94
C ALA A 12 22.06 47.44 -12.19
N ALA A 13 21.24 46.64 -12.87
CA ALA A 13 20.27 45.75 -12.25
C ALA A 13 21.02 44.51 -11.71
N ALA A 14 21.19 44.46 -10.40
CA ALA A 14 21.69 43.27 -9.69
C ALA A 14 20.57 42.21 -9.69
N LEU A 15 20.71 41.18 -10.55
CA LEU A 15 19.90 39.95 -10.43
C LEU A 15 20.34 39.22 -9.16
N LEU A 16 19.55 39.34 -8.11
CA LEU A 16 19.61 38.42 -6.96
C LEU A 16 19.09 37.05 -7.42
N CYS A 17 19.99 36.15 -7.78
CA CYS A 17 19.69 34.72 -7.85
C CYS A 17 19.46 34.23 -6.41
N ILE A 18 18.20 34.23 -5.96
CA ILE A 18 17.80 33.50 -4.79
C ILE A 18 17.88 32.03 -5.16
N SER A 19 19.00 31.37 -4.83
CA SER A 19 19.07 29.92 -4.77
C SER A 19 18.07 29.46 -3.69
N ARG A 20 16.87 29.06 -4.13
CA ARG A 20 15.99 28.27 -3.27
C ARG A 20 16.74 26.98 -2.99
N GLY A 21 17.43 26.90 -1.88
CA GLY A 21 17.80 25.62 -1.30
C GLY A 21 16.51 24.82 -1.20
N SER A 22 16.38 23.75 -1.98
CA SER A 22 15.25 22.83 -1.84
C SER A 22 15.39 22.20 -0.47
N ALA A 23 14.66 22.72 0.52
CA ALA A 23 14.41 21.95 1.73
C ALA A 23 13.83 20.60 1.29
N ASP A 24 14.31 19.50 1.87
CA ASP A 24 13.76 18.18 1.61
C ASP A 24 12.24 18.24 1.77
N PRO A 25 11.47 17.72 0.81
CA PRO A 25 10.04 17.87 0.83
C PRO A 25 9.47 17.15 2.05
N GLN A 26 8.92 17.93 2.98
CA GLN A 26 8.39 17.46 4.26
C GLN A 26 7.06 16.71 4.10
N PRO A 27 6.69 15.83 5.04
CA PRO A 27 5.35 15.26 5.13
C PRO A 27 4.26 16.35 5.16
N TRP A 28 3.05 16.00 4.74
CA TRP A 28 1.91 16.88 4.91
C TRP A 28 1.74 17.28 6.38
N SER A 29 1.25 18.49 6.62
CA SER A 29 0.82 18.85 7.97
C SER A 29 -0.30 17.91 8.44
N VAL A 30 -0.41 17.74 9.75
CA VAL A 30 -1.51 16.97 10.37
C VAL A 30 -2.86 17.48 9.90
N GLU A 31 -3.03 18.80 9.82
CA GLU A 31 -4.25 19.43 9.33
C GLU A 31 -4.56 19.04 7.89
N LYS A 32 -3.60 19.15 6.97
CA LYS A 32 -3.78 18.78 5.56
C LYS A 32 -4.20 17.31 5.42
N ALA A 33 -3.56 16.42 6.16
CA ALA A 33 -3.88 15.00 6.15
C ALA A 33 -5.31 14.72 6.64
N ASN A 34 -5.72 15.37 7.73
CA ASN A 34 -7.07 15.23 8.27
C ASN A 34 -8.13 15.83 7.33
N VAL A 35 -7.85 16.97 6.67
CA VAL A 35 -8.74 17.54 5.64
C VAL A 35 -8.90 16.61 4.46
N TRP A 36 -7.82 15.96 4.03
CA TRP A 36 -7.88 14.93 2.97
C TRP A 36 -8.75 13.75 3.39
N TYR A 37 -8.52 13.20 4.59
CA TYR A 37 -9.26 12.03 5.09
C TYR A 37 -10.75 12.33 5.30
N ALA A 38 -11.09 13.51 5.78
CA ALA A 38 -12.47 13.96 5.97
C ALA A 38 -13.29 14.06 4.66
N LYS A 39 -12.63 14.07 3.51
CA LYS A 39 -13.27 14.01 2.18
C LYS A 39 -13.52 12.57 1.72
N GLN A 40 -12.97 11.59 2.41
CA GLN A 40 -13.19 10.18 2.10
C GLN A 40 -14.42 9.67 2.86
N ARG A 41 -15.18 8.77 2.22
CA ARG A 41 -16.11 7.91 2.97
C ARG A 41 -15.29 7.00 3.87
N TRP A 42 -15.88 6.39 4.88
CA TRP A 42 -15.17 5.38 5.65
C TRP A 42 -14.58 4.32 4.72
N LEU A 43 -13.26 4.20 4.74
CA LEU A 43 -12.52 3.35 3.82
C LEU A 43 -12.62 1.89 4.27
N VAL A 44 -13.18 1.05 3.42
CA VAL A 44 -13.24 -0.40 3.59
C VAL A 44 -12.86 -1.05 2.28
N GLY A 45 -11.96 -2.03 2.33
CA GLY A 45 -11.47 -2.69 1.14
C GLY A 45 -10.67 -3.94 1.43
N SER A 46 -9.94 -4.39 0.43
CA SER A 46 -9.05 -5.55 0.51
C SER A 46 -7.72 -5.27 -0.18
N ASN A 47 -6.67 -5.96 0.25
CA ASN A 47 -5.48 -6.15 -0.58
C ASN A 47 -5.91 -7.03 -1.76
N TYR A 48 -5.63 -6.57 -2.97
CA TYR A 48 -6.18 -7.14 -4.18
C TYR A 48 -5.10 -7.60 -5.14
N ILE A 49 -5.26 -8.82 -5.57
CA ILE A 49 -4.65 -9.43 -6.74
C ILE A 49 -5.71 -10.30 -7.40
N PRO A 50 -5.85 -10.33 -8.74
CA PRO A 50 -6.85 -11.15 -9.39
C PRO A 50 -6.56 -12.65 -9.16
N ALA A 51 -7.61 -13.46 -9.08
CA ALA A 51 -7.51 -14.90 -8.78
C ALA A 51 -6.61 -15.69 -9.75
N ASP A 52 -6.43 -15.19 -10.97
CA ASP A 52 -5.59 -15.79 -12.01
C ASP A 52 -4.12 -15.32 -12.00
N ALA A 53 -3.72 -14.49 -11.04
CA ALA A 53 -2.33 -14.08 -10.84
C ALA A 53 -1.77 -14.61 -9.51
N ILE A 54 -0.52 -15.09 -9.54
CA ILE A 54 0.16 -15.61 -8.35
C ILE A 54 0.93 -14.51 -7.60
N ASN A 55 1.30 -13.44 -8.31
CA ASN A 55 2.07 -12.31 -7.78
C ASN A 55 1.89 -11.04 -8.63
N GLN A 56 2.53 -9.96 -8.18
CA GLN A 56 2.48 -8.66 -8.84
C GLN A 56 2.98 -8.70 -10.29
N LEU A 57 3.99 -9.53 -10.58
CA LEU A 57 4.50 -9.66 -11.96
C LEU A 57 3.45 -10.30 -12.87
N GLU A 58 2.82 -11.40 -12.46
CA GLU A 58 1.77 -12.04 -13.26
C GLU A 58 0.55 -11.13 -13.42
N MET A 59 0.17 -10.36 -12.39
CA MET A 59 -0.92 -9.40 -12.50
C MET A 59 -0.66 -8.33 -13.56
N TRP A 60 0.57 -7.85 -13.68
CA TRP A 60 0.85 -6.62 -14.43
C TRP A 60 1.63 -6.82 -15.74
N GLN A 61 2.19 -7.99 -16.05
CA GLN A 61 2.84 -8.25 -17.34
C GLN A 61 1.82 -8.23 -18.49
N GLU A 62 2.24 -7.78 -19.68
CA GLU A 62 1.37 -7.63 -20.85
C GLU A 62 0.62 -8.92 -21.21
N LEU A 63 1.31 -10.06 -21.18
CA LEU A 63 0.74 -11.34 -21.59
C LEU A 63 -0.25 -11.93 -20.59
N THR A 64 -0.23 -11.48 -19.35
CA THR A 64 -1.04 -12.05 -18.26
C THR A 64 -2.02 -11.06 -17.65
N PHE A 65 -1.92 -9.77 -17.99
CA PHE A 65 -2.86 -8.74 -17.53
C PHE A 65 -4.28 -9.03 -18.03
N ASN A 66 -5.20 -9.28 -17.11
CA ASN A 66 -6.56 -9.71 -17.42
C ASN A 66 -7.62 -8.69 -16.93
N PRO A 67 -7.92 -7.65 -17.73
CA PRO A 67 -8.87 -6.62 -17.34
C PRO A 67 -10.31 -7.16 -17.16
N ALA A 68 -10.68 -8.25 -17.82
CA ALA A 68 -12.01 -8.84 -17.67
C ALA A 68 -12.18 -9.51 -16.29
N GLN A 69 -11.15 -10.22 -15.82
CA GLN A 69 -11.15 -10.79 -14.47
C GLN A 69 -11.15 -9.70 -13.40
N ILE A 70 -10.31 -8.66 -13.58
CA ILE A 70 -10.26 -7.50 -12.69
C ILE A 70 -11.63 -6.81 -12.60
N ASP A 71 -12.27 -6.53 -13.72
CA ASP A 71 -13.59 -5.88 -13.76
C ASP A 71 -14.65 -6.69 -13.01
N LYS A 72 -14.66 -8.00 -13.22
CA LYS A 72 -15.58 -8.94 -12.55
C LYS A 72 -15.40 -8.92 -11.03
N GLU A 73 -14.16 -9.03 -10.55
CA GLU A 73 -13.85 -9.10 -9.13
C GLU A 73 -14.07 -7.77 -8.42
N LEU A 74 -13.70 -6.64 -9.04
CA LEU A 74 -14.02 -5.31 -8.51
C LEU A 74 -15.54 -5.06 -8.44
N GLY A 75 -16.32 -5.67 -9.34
CA GLY A 75 -17.78 -5.67 -9.24
C GLY A 75 -18.29 -6.36 -7.97
N TRP A 76 -17.66 -7.44 -7.51
CA TRP A 76 -17.99 -8.07 -6.23
C TRP A 76 -17.63 -7.19 -5.04
N ALA A 77 -16.51 -6.47 -5.12
CA ALA A 77 -16.11 -5.50 -4.11
C ALA A 77 -17.12 -4.35 -3.98
N GLU A 78 -17.51 -3.74 -5.09
CA GLU A 78 -18.58 -2.71 -5.11
C GLU A 78 -19.89 -3.24 -4.50
N ALA A 79 -20.31 -4.44 -4.91
CA ALA A 79 -21.52 -5.08 -4.39
C ALA A 79 -21.46 -5.36 -2.88
N THR A 80 -20.25 -5.53 -2.34
CA THR A 80 -20.00 -5.69 -0.89
C THR A 80 -20.00 -4.35 -0.15
N GLY A 81 -19.86 -3.22 -0.86
CA GLY A 81 -19.74 -1.89 -0.28
C GLY A 81 -18.31 -1.45 0.00
N MET A 82 -17.31 -2.18 -0.49
CA MET A 82 -15.91 -1.78 -0.47
C MET A 82 -15.69 -0.59 -1.40
N ASN A 83 -14.81 0.33 -1.04
CA ASN A 83 -14.55 1.58 -1.77
C ASN A 83 -13.06 1.88 -1.95
N THR A 84 -12.21 0.97 -1.53
CA THR A 84 -10.77 1.01 -1.76
C THR A 84 -10.23 -0.40 -1.99
N MET A 85 -9.09 -0.48 -2.69
CA MET A 85 -8.27 -1.69 -2.81
C MET A 85 -6.81 -1.29 -2.63
N ARG A 86 -6.03 -2.10 -1.91
CA ARG A 86 -4.58 -1.93 -1.84
C ARG A 86 -3.95 -2.87 -2.86
N VAL A 87 -3.14 -2.32 -3.78
CA VAL A 87 -2.67 -3.04 -4.96
C VAL A 87 -1.18 -2.84 -5.13
N PHE A 88 -0.45 -3.93 -5.29
CA PHE A 88 0.99 -3.96 -5.34
C PHE A 88 1.51 -3.81 -6.79
N LEU A 89 2.45 -2.90 -6.96
CA LEU A 89 3.21 -2.68 -8.18
C LEU A 89 4.58 -3.37 -8.08
N HIS A 90 5.43 -3.28 -9.13
CA HIS A 90 6.75 -3.90 -9.11
C HIS A 90 7.73 -3.13 -10.00
N ASP A 91 8.95 -2.86 -9.49
CA ASP A 91 10.01 -2.11 -10.19
C ASP A 91 10.46 -2.74 -11.51
N LYS A 92 10.53 -4.07 -11.59
CA LYS A 92 10.91 -4.78 -12.82
C LYS A 92 9.96 -4.52 -14.01
N LEU A 93 8.68 -4.26 -13.74
CA LEU A 93 7.71 -3.93 -14.78
C LEU A 93 7.99 -2.56 -15.40
N TRP A 94 8.45 -1.61 -14.57
CA TRP A 94 8.91 -0.31 -15.06
C TRP A 94 10.16 -0.43 -15.92
N THR A 95 11.16 -1.16 -15.46
CA THR A 95 12.42 -1.33 -16.17
C THR A 95 12.24 -2.05 -17.50
N SER A 96 11.32 -3.02 -17.58
CA SER A 96 11.09 -3.82 -18.79
C SER A 96 10.18 -3.13 -19.82
N ASP A 97 9.11 -2.46 -19.36
CA ASP A 97 8.05 -1.86 -20.21
C ASP A 97 7.33 -0.72 -19.49
N SER A 98 8.01 0.39 -19.25
CA SER A 98 7.42 1.52 -18.50
C SER A 98 6.19 2.13 -19.20
N ILE A 99 6.12 2.08 -20.52
CA ILE A 99 4.98 2.62 -21.29
C ILE A 99 3.76 1.73 -21.15
N GLY A 100 3.92 0.43 -21.41
CA GLY A 100 2.84 -0.54 -21.28
C GLY A 100 2.40 -0.70 -19.83
N PHE A 101 3.32 -0.66 -18.87
CA PHE A 101 2.99 -0.73 -17.46
C PHE A 101 2.09 0.45 -17.02
N LYS A 102 2.44 1.68 -17.38
CA LYS A 102 1.57 2.84 -17.11
C LYS A 102 0.19 2.70 -17.75
N ARG A 103 0.12 2.21 -18.99
CA ARG A 103 -1.16 1.97 -19.68
C ARG A 103 -2.02 0.94 -18.95
N ARG A 104 -1.43 -0.14 -18.43
CA ARG A 104 -2.15 -1.16 -17.64
C ARG A 104 -2.62 -0.62 -16.28
N ILE A 105 -1.80 0.21 -15.61
CA ILE A 105 -2.23 0.94 -14.40
C ILE A 105 -3.40 1.86 -14.72
N ASP A 106 -3.34 2.64 -15.79
CA ASP A 106 -4.44 3.54 -16.19
C ASP A 106 -5.73 2.77 -16.47
N GLN A 107 -5.63 1.64 -17.17
CA GLN A 107 -6.77 0.75 -17.42
C GLN A 107 -7.35 0.19 -16.13
N PHE A 108 -6.51 -0.24 -15.19
CA PHE A 108 -6.93 -0.69 -13.86
C PHE A 108 -7.65 0.44 -13.09
N LEU A 109 -7.10 1.65 -13.10
CA LEU A 109 -7.72 2.82 -12.47
C LEU A 109 -9.10 3.14 -13.07
N GLY A 110 -9.24 2.97 -14.39
CA GLY A 110 -10.52 3.10 -15.07
C GLY A 110 -11.56 2.08 -14.60
N LEU A 111 -11.15 0.81 -14.46
CA LEU A 111 -12.00 -0.25 -13.92
C LEU A 111 -12.36 -0.01 -12.45
N ALA A 112 -11.38 0.37 -11.63
CA ALA A 112 -11.62 0.69 -10.23
C ALA A 112 -12.62 1.86 -10.08
N ALA A 113 -12.45 2.92 -10.86
CA ALA A 113 -13.36 4.07 -10.86
C ALA A 113 -14.79 3.70 -11.30
N LYS A 114 -14.94 2.82 -12.31
CA LYS A 114 -16.23 2.26 -12.73
C LYS A 114 -16.98 1.64 -11.54
N HIS A 115 -16.24 0.95 -10.66
CA HIS A 115 -16.75 0.32 -9.44
C HIS A 115 -16.69 1.22 -8.18
N LYS A 116 -16.43 2.53 -8.34
CA LYS A 116 -16.35 3.50 -7.23
C LYS A 116 -15.28 3.19 -6.19
N ILE A 117 -14.22 2.55 -6.63
CA ILE A 117 -13.07 2.14 -5.82
C ILE A 117 -11.91 3.08 -6.12
N LYS A 118 -11.26 3.61 -5.06
CA LYS A 118 -10.02 4.36 -5.16
C LYS A 118 -8.88 3.52 -4.60
N PRO A 119 -7.96 3.03 -5.42
CA PRO A 119 -6.86 2.19 -4.94
C PRO A 119 -5.78 2.96 -4.19
N LEU A 120 -5.24 2.32 -3.15
CA LEU A 120 -3.97 2.62 -2.52
C LEU A 120 -2.90 1.77 -3.22
N LEU A 121 -1.98 2.41 -3.94
CA LEU A 121 -0.97 1.71 -4.73
C LEU A 121 0.33 1.54 -3.96
N VAL A 122 0.83 0.31 -3.88
CA VAL A 122 2.06 -0.06 -3.17
C VAL A 122 3.21 -0.13 -4.17
N LEU A 123 4.31 0.58 -3.88
CA LEU A 123 5.46 0.64 -4.79
C LEU A 123 6.47 -0.48 -4.55
N PHE A 124 6.89 -0.67 -3.31
CA PHE A 124 7.86 -1.69 -2.90
C PHE A 124 7.29 -2.64 -1.86
N ASP A 125 7.88 -3.83 -1.77
CA ASP A 125 7.43 -4.89 -0.88
C ASP A 125 8.62 -5.77 -0.45
N SER A 126 8.78 -6.02 0.84
CA SER A 126 9.87 -6.87 1.36
C SER A 126 9.43 -8.32 1.63
N CYS A 127 8.19 -8.69 1.26
CA CYS A 127 7.65 -9.99 1.60
C CYS A 127 8.00 -11.09 0.59
N TRP A 128 8.30 -12.27 1.11
CA TRP A 128 8.46 -13.57 0.44
C TRP A 128 9.70 -13.68 -0.45
N ASP A 129 9.56 -14.16 -1.72
CA ASP A 129 10.70 -14.53 -2.56
C ASP A 129 11.57 -13.31 -2.92
N PRO A 130 12.85 -13.29 -2.50
CA PRO A 130 13.76 -12.18 -2.73
C PRO A 130 14.34 -12.12 -4.16
N ASP A 131 14.04 -13.10 -5.02
CA ASP A 131 14.60 -13.20 -6.38
C ASP A 131 13.52 -13.12 -7.48
N PRO A 132 12.82 -11.97 -7.64
CA PRO A 132 11.77 -11.79 -8.62
C PRO A 132 12.29 -11.92 -10.06
N LYS A 133 11.54 -12.65 -10.92
CA LYS A 133 11.88 -12.88 -12.33
C LYS A 133 10.73 -12.52 -13.24
N LEU A 134 11.02 -11.75 -14.31
CA LEU A 134 10.05 -11.49 -15.37
C LEU A 134 9.77 -12.76 -16.19
N GLY A 135 8.67 -12.75 -16.92
CA GLY A 135 8.22 -13.85 -17.75
C GLY A 135 7.21 -14.76 -17.04
N PRO A 136 7.02 -15.99 -17.51
CA PRO A 136 6.08 -16.92 -16.90
C PRO A 136 6.43 -17.16 -15.44
N GLN A 137 5.42 -17.00 -14.58
CA GLN A 137 5.57 -17.31 -13.16
C GLN A 137 5.36 -18.80 -12.94
N HIS A 138 6.00 -19.36 -11.91
CA HIS A 138 5.77 -20.76 -11.55
C HIS A 138 4.33 -20.95 -11.01
N PRO A 139 3.75 -22.15 -11.16
CA PRO A 139 2.47 -22.44 -10.53
C PRO A 139 2.60 -22.37 -9.00
N PRO A 140 1.50 -22.14 -8.27
CA PRO A 140 1.53 -22.18 -6.82
C PRO A 140 1.98 -23.56 -6.32
N ILE A 141 2.73 -23.58 -5.22
CA ILE A 141 3.01 -24.85 -4.52
C ILE A 141 1.69 -25.32 -3.93
N PRO A 142 1.19 -26.52 -4.32
CA PRO A 142 -0.11 -26.97 -3.87
C PRO A 142 -0.23 -27.01 -2.35
N GLY A 143 -1.27 -26.40 -1.81
CA GLY A 143 -1.56 -26.39 -0.39
C GLY A 143 -0.68 -25.46 0.45
N VAL A 144 0.07 -24.52 -0.17
CA VAL A 144 0.96 -23.57 0.51
C VAL A 144 0.52 -22.13 0.29
N HIS A 145 0.32 -21.42 1.37
CA HIS A 145 -0.05 -20.01 1.42
C HIS A 145 0.94 -19.13 0.68
N ASN A 146 0.47 -18.32 -0.26
CA ASN A 146 1.18 -17.23 -0.92
C ASN A 146 2.58 -17.61 -1.46
N SER A 147 2.70 -18.82 -1.96
CA SER A 147 3.98 -19.47 -2.30
C SER A 147 4.69 -18.92 -3.54
N GLY A 148 4.06 -18.00 -4.27
CA GLY A 148 4.65 -17.37 -5.45
C GLY A 148 4.79 -15.86 -5.36
N TRP A 149 4.51 -15.26 -4.20
CA TRP A 149 4.66 -13.82 -4.01
C TRP A 149 6.13 -13.41 -4.01
N VAL A 150 6.46 -12.25 -4.59
CA VAL A 150 7.85 -11.82 -4.82
C VAL A 150 8.10 -10.42 -4.26
N GLN A 151 9.33 -10.18 -3.82
CA GLN A 151 9.78 -8.87 -3.33
C GLN A 151 9.96 -7.85 -4.46
N SER A 152 9.75 -6.57 -4.15
CA SER A 152 10.09 -5.41 -4.97
C SER A 152 10.69 -4.32 -4.06
N PRO A 153 11.94 -3.86 -4.27
CA PRO A 153 12.90 -4.45 -5.19
C PRO A 153 13.38 -5.83 -4.69
N GLY A 154 13.86 -6.66 -5.61
CA GLY A 154 14.50 -7.93 -5.25
C GLY A 154 15.80 -7.70 -4.47
N ARG A 155 16.21 -8.72 -3.71
CA ARG A 155 17.36 -8.64 -2.77
C ARG A 155 18.65 -8.14 -3.42
N ALA A 156 18.96 -8.60 -4.64
CA ALA A 156 20.17 -8.19 -5.35
C ALA A 156 20.16 -6.70 -5.72
N VAL A 157 19.00 -6.17 -6.11
CA VAL A 157 18.82 -4.75 -6.44
C VAL A 157 18.88 -3.88 -5.19
N LEU A 158 18.28 -4.34 -4.09
CA LEU A 158 18.30 -3.62 -2.80
C LEU A 158 19.76 -3.49 -2.27
N ALA A 159 20.56 -4.53 -2.43
CA ALA A 159 21.94 -4.57 -1.92
C ALA A 159 22.93 -3.72 -2.72
N ASP A 160 22.59 -3.34 -3.95
CA ASP A 160 23.50 -2.61 -4.85
C ASP A 160 23.00 -1.18 -5.12
N THR A 161 23.63 -0.20 -4.49
CA THR A 161 23.30 1.21 -4.66
C THR A 161 23.43 1.72 -6.10
N ALA A 162 24.13 1.01 -7.00
CA ALA A 162 24.18 1.34 -8.43
C ALA A 162 22.79 1.30 -9.08
N HIS A 163 21.88 0.48 -8.57
CA HIS A 163 20.49 0.38 -9.04
C HIS A 163 19.56 1.47 -8.49
N TYR A 164 19.98 2.26 -7.50
CA TYR A 164 19.07 3.23 -6.85
C TYR A 164 18.58 4.35 -7.81
N SER A 165 19.35 4.65 -8.86
CA SER A 165 18.87 5.56 -9.92
C SER A 165 17.69 4.98 -10.71
N GLU A 166 17.66 3.68 -10.93
CA GLU A 166 16.56 2.97 -11.61
C GLU A 166 15.32 2.90 -10.70
N LEU A 167 15.50 2.59 -9.41
CA LEU A 167 14.43 2.62 -8.41
C LEU A 167 13.82 4.03 -8.29
N LYS A 168 14.66 5.06 -8.28
CA LYS A 168 14.18 6.46 -8.30
C LYS A 168 13.36 6.76 -9.57
N ALA A 169 13.84 6.33 -10.73
CA ALA A 169 13.13 6.51 -11.99
C ALA A 169 11.76 5.79 -11.98
N TYR A 170 11.69 4.60 -11.40
CA TYR A 170 10.43 3.88 -11.19
C TYR A 170 9.48 4.66 -10.30
N VAL A 171 9.89 5.02 -9.08
CA VAL A 171 9.06 5.75 -8.11
C VAL A 171 8.54 7.05 -8.71
N GLN A 172 9.45 7.87 -9.27
CA GLN A 172 9.07 9.17 -9.84
C GLN A 172 8.24 9.04 -11.10
N GLY A 173 8.54 8.05 -11.93
CA GLY A 173 7.84 7.82 -13.18
C GLY A 173 6.42 7.29 -13.01
N VAL A 174 6.22 6.37 -12.07
CA VAL A 174 4.87 5.85 -11.76
C VAL A 174 4.04 6.93 -11.07
N ILE A 175 4.53 7.51 -9.98
CA ILE A 175 3.78 8.58 -9.28
C ILE A 175 3.54 9.77 -10.22
N GLY A 176 4.55 10.16 -11.02
CA GLY A 176 4.45 11.29 -11.95
C GLY A 176 3.38 11.11 -13.02
N ALA A 177 3.18 9.88 -13.50
CA ALA A 177 2.15 9.58 -14.47
C ALA A 177 0.72 9.80 -13.93
N PHE A 178 0.52 9.68 -12.62
CA PHE A 178 -0.78 9.78 -11.95
C PHE A 178 -0.82 10.84 -10.84
N ALA A 179 0.11 11.79 -10.84
CA ALA A 179 0.30 12.77 -9.75
C ALA A 179 -0.92 13.64 -9.44
N GLN A 180 -1.81 13.88 -10.43
CA GLN A 180 -3.04 14.66 -10.26
C GLN A 180 -4.30 13.82 -10.54
N ASP A 181 -4.16 12.50 -10.54
CA ASP A 181 -5.26 11.59 -10.82
C ASP A 181 -6.07 11.33 -9.54
N ASP A 182 -7.31 11.79 -9.50
CA ASP A 182 -8.21 11.67 -8.35
C ASP A 182 -8.78 10.26 -8.16
N ARG A 183 -8.53 9.35 -9.13
CA ARG A 183 -8.83 7.92 -8.99
C ARG A 183 -7.90 7.23 -8.00
N VAL A 184 -6.69 7.75 -7.76
CA VAL A 184 -5.73 7.20 -6.80
C VAL A 184 -6.01 7.74 -5.40
N LEU A 185 -6.16 6.84 -4.41
CA LEU A 185 -6.36 7.21 -3.01
C LEU A 185 -5.08 7.77 -2.39
N GLY A 186 -3.97 7.09 -2.59
CA GLY A 186 -2.66 7.40 -2.03
C GLY A 186 -1.60 6.44 -2.51
N TRP A 187 -0.37 6.64 -2.03
CA TRP A 187 0.79 5.82 -2.36
C TRP A 187 1.36 5.20 -1.08
N ASP A 188 1.42 3.89 -1.03
CA ASP A 188 2.16 3.15 -0.03
C ASP A 188 3.56 2.89 -0.60
N VAL A 189 4.55 3.60 -0.08
CA VAL A 189 5.87 3.59 -0.70
C VAL A 189 6.63 2.30 -0.49
N TRP A 190 6.32 1.57 0.60
CA TRP A 190 6.96 0.29 0.89
C TRP A 190 6.14 -0.53 1.88
N ASN A 191 5.71 -1.71 1.47
CA ASN A 191 5.07 -2.69 2.36
C ASN A 191 6.11 -3.39 3.22
N GLU A 192 5.90 -3.37 4.54
CA GLU A 192 6.69 -4.10 5.54
C GLU A 192 8.21 -4.07 5.25
N PRO A 193 8.82 -2.88 5.16
CA PRO A 193 10.19 -2.75 4.69
C PRO A 193 11.22 -3.52 5.55
N ASP A 194 10.92 -3.72 6.83
CA ASP A 194 11.73 -4.47 7.78
C ASP A 194 11.29 -5.93 8.00
N ASN A 195 10.38 -6.44 7.15
CA ASN A 195 10.01 -7.84 7.14
C ASN A 195 11.10 -8.67 6.46
N VAL A 196 12.17 -8.91 7.20
CA VAL A 196 13.29 -9.72 6.76
C VAL A 196 12.99 -11.16 7.11
N HIS A 197 12.38 -11.89 6.19
CA HIS A 197 12.08 -13.30 6.37
C HIS A 197 13.36 -14.12 6.57
N GLU A 198 13.29 -15.10 7.47
CA GLU A 198 14.27 -16.18 7.53
C GLU A 198 14.10 -17.08 6.30
N SER A 199 14.68 -16.69 5.19
CA SER A 199 14.89 -17.66 4.13
C SER A 199 15.70 -18.81 4.71
N ALA A 200 15.31 -20.04 4.49
CA ALA A 200 16.00 -21.20 5.02
C ALA A 200 17.49 -21.12 4.64
N GLY A 201 18.35 -20.87 5.62
CA GLY A 201 19.81 -20.73 5.43
C GLY A 201 20.37 -19.31 5.43
N GLU A 202 19.57 -18.26 5.56
CA GLU A 202 20.09 -16.89 5.62
C GLU A 202 20.69 -16.57 7.00
N SER A 203 21.90 -16.04 7.00
CA SER A 203 22.61 -15.74 8.25
C SER A 203 22.04 -14.50 8.95
N ALA A 204 22.17 -14.43 10.28
CA ALA A 204 21.81 -13.24 11.04
C ALA A 204 22.57 -11.96 10.58
N SER A 205 23.76 -12.11 9.98
CA SER A 205 24.50 -11.00 9.37
C SER A 205 23.86 -10.51 8.08
N ALA A 206 23.34 -11.39 7.23
CA ALA A 206 22.64 -11.01 6.00
C ALA A 206 21.35 -10.25 6.31
N ARG A 207 20.58 -10.70 7.31
CA ARG A 207 19.39 -9.99 7.79
C ARG A 207 19.71 -8.59 8.32
N ARG A 208 20.77 -8.45 9.11
CA ARG A 208 21.21 -7.11 9.58
C ARG A 208 21.65 -6.20 8.43
N ALA A 209 22.31 -6.75 7.41
CA ALA A 209 22.69 -5.99 6.22
C ALA A 209 21.44 -5.49 5.47
N GLN A 210 20.47 -6.36 5.23
CA GLN A 210 19.21 -5.99 4.58
C GLN A 210 18.47 -4.91 5.36
N LEU A 211 18.36 -5.04 6.68
CA LEU A 211 17.73 -4.04 7.52
C LEU A 211 18.45 -2.67 7.44
N ALA A 212 19.80 -2.68 7.39
CA ALA A 212 20.56 -1.45 7.22
C ALA A 212 20.34 -0.80 5.84
N GLU A 213 20.25 -1.59 4.78
CA GLU A 213 19.96 -1.13 3.42
C GLU A 213 18.56 -0.50 3.34
N VAL A 214 17.56 -1.18 3.88
CA VAL A 214 16.17 -0.67 3.96
C VAL A 214 16.13 0.62 4.77
N THR A 215 16.76 0.67 5.93
CA THR A 215 16.81 1.88 6.79
C THR A 215 17.44 3.06 6.04
N ALA A 216 18.45 2.81 5.20
CA ALA A 216 19.11 3.85 4.41
C ALA A 216 18.26 4.29 3.18
N LEU A 217 17.52 3.37 2.56
CA LEU A 217 16.81 3.61 1.32
C LEU A 217 15.41 4.19 1.55
N LEU A 218 14.68 3.77 2.58
CA LEU A 218 13.28 4.18 2.84
C LEU A 218 13.08 5.72 2.87
N PRO A 219 13.92 6.52 3.57
CA PRO A 219 13.80 7.99 3.52
C PRO A 219 14.00 8.55 2.11
N GLN A 220 14.88 7.95 1.32
CA GLN A 220 15.11 8.36 -0.06
C GLN A 220 13.89 8.07 -0.94
N VAL A 221 13.22 6.93 -0.76
CA VAL A 221 11.99 6.58 -1.48
C VAL A 221 10.90 7.60 -1.19
N PHE A 222 10.69 7.97 0.07
CA PHE A 222 9.78 9.06 0.44
C PHE A 222 10.17 10.39 -0.22
N ALA A 223 11.45 10.74 -0.20
CA ALA A 223 11.93 11.98 -0.83
C ALA A 223 11.71 11.98 -2.35
N TRP A 224 11.98 10.85 -3.03
CA TRP A 224 11.72 10.72 -4.47
C TRP A 224 10.24 10.85 -4.81
N ALA A 225 9.39 10.19 -4.03
CA ALA A 225 7.95 10.26 -4.19
C ALA A 225 7.42 11.69 -3.99
N ARG A 226 7.86 12.38 -2.94
CA ARG A 226 7.45 13.76 -2.65
C ARG A 226 7.93 14.76 -3.68
N ALA A 227 9.13 14.56 -4.24
CA ALA A 227 9.71 15.44 -5.26
C ALA A 227 8.84 15.53 -6.53
N VAL A 228 7.96 14.57 -6.76
CA VAL A 228 6.99 14.59 -7.87
C VAL A 228 5.91 15.67 -7.67
N GLY A 229 5.59 16.03 -6.42
CA GLY A 229 4.53 17.00 -6.13
C GLY A 229 3.12 16.46 -6.38
N ALA A 230 2.90 15.17 -6.14
CA ALA A 230 1.59 14.55 -6.29
C ALA A 230 0.55 15.11 -5.32
N SER A 231 -0.72 15.12 -5.75
CA SER A 231 -1.86 15.56 -4.94
C SER A 231 -2.31 14.51 -3.91
N GLN A 232 -1.85 13.27 -4.07
CA GLN A 232 -2.17 12.16 -3.19
C GLN A 232 -1.15 12.06 -2.04
N PRO A 233 -1.57 11.58 -0.86
CA PRO A 233 -0.68 11.40 0.28
C PRO A 233 0.18 10.13 0.17
N LEU A 234 1.28 10.11 0.94
CA LEU A 234 2.22 9.00 1.04
C LEU A 234 2.12 8.31 2.41
N THR A 235 2.37 7.01 2.43
CA THR A 235 2.49 6.20 3.65
C THR A 235 3.47 5.06 3.48
N SER A 236 3.87 4.44 4.59
CA SER A 236 4.43 3.08 4.68
C SER A 236 4.01 2.49 6.02
N GLY A 237 3.41 1.29 5.99
CA GLY A 237 2.70 0.74 7.15
C GLY A 237 3.62 0.07 8.16
N VAL A 238 3.40 0.36 9.45
CA VAL A 238 4.04 -0.32 10.57
C VAL A 238 3.31 -1.64 10.88
N TRP A 239 4.03 -2.72 11.15
CA TRP A 239 3.41 -4.04 11.30
C TRP A 239 3.76 -4.76 12.62
N HIS A 240 4.81 -4.34 13.33
CA HIS A 240 5.14 -4.96 14.60
C HIS A 240 4.07 -4.73 15.67
N ASN A 241 3.96 -5.67 16.59
CA ASN A 241 2.98 -5.59 17.66
C ASN A 241 3.17 -4.36 18.55
N ALA A 242 2.05 -3.78 18.99
CA ALA A 242 1.99 -2.55 19.77
C ALA A 242 2.85 -2.55 21.04
N ASP A 243 3.06 -3.70 21.67
CA ASP A 243 3.86 -3.82 22.90
C ASP A 243 5.38 -3.80 22.63
N GLN A 244 5.79 -4.05 21.38
CA GLN A 244 7.19 -4.02 20.95
C GLN A 244 7.59 -2.64 20.41
N SER A 245 6.74 -2.01 19.60
CA SER A 245 7.05 -0.74 18.95
C SER A 245 7.17 0.46 19.90
N ALA A 246 6.34 0.51 20.95
CA ALA A 246 6.34 1.63 21.92
C ALA A 246 7.52 1.59 22.90
N LYS A 247 8.23 0.46 23.00
CA LYS A 247 9.31 0.23 23.99
C LYS A 247 10.66 -0.02 23.36
N ASP A 248 10.71 -0.28 22.05
CA ASP A 248 11.97 -0.54 21.37
C ASP A 248 12.42 0.71 20.58
N PRO A 249 13.32 1.53 21.15
CA PRO A 249 13.94 2.64 20.42
C PRO A 249 14.84 2.15 19.26
N GLN A 250 14.98 0.83 19.08
CA GLN A 250 15.84 0.23 18.06
C GLN A 250 15.11 -0.05 16.76
N ASN A 251 13.78 0.06 16.68
CA ASN A 251 13.11 -0.06 15.38
C ASN A 251 13.18 1.25 14.60
N ALA A 252 14.37 1.51 14.04
CA ALA A 252 14.63 2.69 13.23
C ALA A 252 13.69 2.78 12.00
N VAL A 253 13.26 1.65 11.45
CA VAL A 253 12.38 1.59 10.28
C VAL A 253 10.97 2.06 10.64
N GLU A 254 10.35 1.55 11.71
CA GLU A 254 9.03 2.03 12.15
C GLU A 254 9.02 3.53 12.46
N LYS A 255 10.08 4.02 13.08
CA LYS A 255 10.24 5.45 13.31
C LYS A 255 10.21 6.24 12.00
N LEU A 256 11.00 5.81 11.00
CA LEU A 256 11.01 6.43 9.67
C LEU A 256 9.64 6.36 8.98
N GLN A 257 8.95 5.23 9.06
CA GLN A 257 7.60 5.07 8.51
C GLN A 257 6.63 6.09 9.13
N LEU A 258 6.61 6.22 10.44
CA LEU A 258 5.72 7.15 11.16
C LEU A 258 6.08 8.61 10.92
N GLU A 259 7.38 8.96 10.90
CA GLU A 259 7.86 10.33 10.68
C GLU A 259 7.64 10.83 9.25
N HIS A 260 7.74 9.94 8.26
CA HIS A 260 7.63 10.31 6.85
C HIS A 260 6.24 10.15 6.24
N SER A 261 5.31 9.49 6.91
CA SER A 261 3.96 9.26 6.40
C SER A 261 3.04 10.48 6.55
N ASP A 262 2.22 10.74 5.55
CA ASP A 262 1.17 11.77 5.58
C ASP A 262 -0.05 11.31 6.37
N PHE A 263 -0.39 10.03 6.25
CA PHE A 263 -1.37 9.31 7.07
C PHE A 263 -0.74 7.99 7.53
N ILE A 264 -1.14 7.49 8.66
CA ILE A 264 -0.54 6.30 9.25
C ILE A 264 -1.25 5.06 8.74
N THR A 265 -0.48 4.11 8.25
CA THR A 265 -0.97 2.76 7.97
C THR A 265 -0.32 1.75 8.90
N PHE A 266 -1.04 0.66 9.19
CA PHE A 266 -0.53 -0.39 10.06
C PHE A 266 -1.18 -1.73 9.74
N HIS A 267 -0.52 -2.82 10.18
CA HIS A 267 -1.03 -4.18 10.09
C HIS A 267 -1.33 -4.75 11.48
N VAL A 268 -2.37 -5.58 11.58
CA VAL A 268 -2.69 -6.31 12.80
C VAL A 268 -3.50 -7.56 12.49
N TYR A 269 -2.93 -8.72 12.74
CA TYR A 269 -3.59 -10.01 12.62
C TYR A 269 -3.79 -10.60 14.01
N ASP A 270 -4.70 -9.98 14.79
CA ASP A 270 -4.86 -10.32 16.20
C ASP A 270 -6.29 -10.01 16.66
N TRP A 271 -6.59 -10.32 17.92
CA TRP A 271 -7.85 -10.05 18.56
C TRP A 271 -8.21 -8.55 18.59
N PRO A 272 -9.50 -8.20 18.68
CA PRO A 272 -9.95 -6.80 18.59
C PRO A 272 -9.39 -5.88 19.68
N GLU A 273 -9.02 -6.45 20.86
CA GLU A 273 -8.39 -5.69 21.95
C GLU A 273 -6.98 -5.21 21.56
N VAL A 274 -6.24 -6.01 20.79
CA VAL A 274 -4.91 -5.66 20.27
C VAL A 274 -5.07 -4.58 19.20
N LEU A 275 -6.03 -4.73 18.29
CA LEU A 275 -6.38 -3.72 17.30
C LEU A 275 -6.73 -2.38 17.99
N GLU A 276 -7.63 -2.40 18.98
CA GLU A 276 -8.05 -1.19 19.70
C GLU A 276 -6.87 -0.51 20.41
N ARG A 277 -5.99 -1.29 21.03
CA ARG A 277 -4.77 -0.78 21.69
C ARG A 277 -3.82 -0.12 20.70
N LYS A 278 -3.56 -0.76 19.55
CA LYS A 278 -2.70 -0.20 18.49
C LYS A 278 -3.29 1.09 17.91
N VAL A 279 -4.59 1.13 17.65
CA VAL A 279 -5.30 2.34 17.21
C VAL A 279 -5.10 3.49 18.20
N LYS A 280 -5.33 3.25 19.50
CA LYS A 280 -5.15 4.29 20.55
C LYS A 280 -3.73 4.81 20.63
N GLN A 281 -2.72 3.97 20.44
CA GLN A 281 -1.32 4.38 20.39
C GLN A 281 -1.03 5.26 19.17
N LEU A 282 -1.50 4.86 17.99
CA LEU A 282 -1.27 5.60 16.74
C LEU A 282 -2.05 6.92 16.69
N GLN A 283 -3.17 7.05 17.41
CA GLN A 283 -3.90 8.32 17.54
C GLN A 283 -3.06 9.46 18.15
N ALA A 284 -2.00 9.14 18.90
CA ALA A 284 -1.10 10.14 19.47
C ALA A 284 -0.38 10.98 18.40
N TYR A 285 -0.26 10.49 17.17
CA TYR A 285 0.32 11.23 16.05
C TYR A 285 -0.65 12.27 15.44
N GLY A 286 -1.93 12.25 15.80
CA GLY A 286 -2.96 13.17 15.30
C GLY A 286 -3.29 13.05 13.81
N ARG A 287 -2.75 12.04 13.12
CA ARG A 287 -2.94 11.78 11.69
C ARG A 287 -4.07 10.78 11.43
N PRO A 288 -4.69 10.78 10.23
CA PRO A 288 -5.59 9.72 9.83
C PRO A 288 -4.92 8.36 9.90
N ILE A 289 -5.69 7.32 10.24
CA ILE A 289 -5.20 5.96 10.44
C ILE A 289 -5.97 4.99 9.54
N ILE A 290 -5.25 4.09 8.87
CA ILE A 290 -5.82 3.01 8.07
C ILE A 290 -5.10 1.71 8.44
N CYS A 291 -5.84 0.70 8.86
CA CYS A 291 -5.34 -0.67 8.96
C CYS A 291 -5.30 -1.25 7.54
N THR A 292 -4.09 -1.43 7.01
CA THR A 292 -3.89 -1.89 5.63
C THR A 292 -3.77 -3.40 5.50
N GLU A 293 -3.68 -4.13 6.64
CA GLU A 293 -3.76 -5.58 6.69
C GLU A 293 -4.37 -6.06 8.00
N TYR A 294 -5.38 -6.88 7.89
CA TYR A 294 -6.02 -7.65 8.95
C TYR A 294 -6.77 -8.83 8.32
N LEU A 295 -7.51 -9.58 9.08
CA LEU A 295 -8.25 -10.79 8.69
C LEU A 295 -7.35 -12.03 8.62
N ALA A 296 -7.26 -12.71 9.74
CA ALA A 296 -6.68 -14.04 9.87
C ALA A 296 -7.59 -14.80 10.85
N ARG A 297 -8.59 -15.50 10.29
CA ARG A 297 -9.74 -15.99 11.07
C ARG A 297 -9.37 -17.00 12.15
N ASP A 298 -8.39 -17.83 11.89
CA ASP A 298 -7.91 -18.87 12.83
C ASP A 298 -7.09 -18.31 13.99
N VAL A 299 -6.61 -17.05 13.90
CA VAL A 299 -5.92 -16.37 15.00
C VAL A 299 -6.75 -15.24 15.63
N GLY A 300 -8.05 -15.14 15.30
CA GLY A 300 -8.99 -14.23 15.97
C GLY A 300 -9.18 -12.87 15.30
N SER A 301 -8.47 -12.57 14.22
CA SER A 301 -8.68 -11.36 13.43
C SER A 301 -9.81 -11.59 12.42
N THR A 302 -11.00 -11.09 12.71
CA THR A 302 -12.21 -11.34 11.91
C THR A 302 -12.99 -10.06 11.61
N PHE A 303 -13.88 -10.10 10.62
CA PHE A 303 -14.69 -8.92 10.26
C PHE A 303 -15.63 -8.50 11.39
N ASP A 304 -16.30 -9.45 12.02
CA ASP A 304 -17.31 -9.21 13.04
C ASP A 304 -16.74 -8.59 14.32
N THR A 305 -15.47 -8.85 14.62
CA THR A 305 -14.80 -8.28 15.80
C THR A 305 -14.01 -7.00 15.45
N SER A 306 -13.35 -6.93 14.30
CA SER A 306 -12.45 -5.83 13.96
C SER A 306 -13.16 -4.60 13.39
N LEU A 307 -14.17 -4.79 12.51
CA LEU A 307 -14.85 -3.66 11.87
C LEU A 307 -15.61 -2.74 12.83
N PRO A 308 -16.31 -3.25 13.87
CA PRO A 308 -16.95 -2.38 14.87
C PRO A 308 -15.94 -1.51 15.64
N VAL A 309 -14.77 -2.06 16.00
CA VAL A 309 -13.70 -1.31 16.66
C VAL A 309 -13.18 -0.21 15.72
N ALA A 310 -12.83 -0.55 14.49
CA ALA A 310 -12.34 0.40 13.52
C ALA A 310 -13.36 1.51 13.22
N ARG A 311 -14.65 1.16 13.11
CA ARG A 311 -15.72 2.12 12.88
C ARG A 311 -15.86 3.12 14.03
N LYS A 312 -15.74 2.66 15.28
CA LYS A 312 -15.77 3.49 16.50
C LYS A 312 -14.70 4.59 16.46
N TYR A 313 -13.51 4.28 15.93
CA TYR A 313 -12.37 5.20 15.86
C TYR A 313 -12.19 5.86 14.49
N ASN A 314 -13.11 5.64 13.54
CA ASN A 314 -13.01 6.12 12.15
C ASN A 314 -11.70 5.70 11.45
N VAL A 315 -11.24 4.48 11.71
CA VAL A 315 -10.08 3.86 11.09
C VAL A 315 -10.49 3.17 9.80
N GLY A 316 -9.80 3.44 8.68
CA GLY A 316 -9.99 2.69 7.44
C GLY A 316 -9.51 1.24 7.60
N MET A 317 -10.15 0.28 6.92
CA MET A 317 -9.88 -1.14 7.06
C MET A 317 -9.73 -1.82 5.70
N ILE A 318 -8.56 -2.40 5.45
CA ILE A 318 -8.22 -3.12 4.22
C ILE A 318 -7.74 -4.51 4.63
N ASN A 319 -8.56 -5.54 4.41
CA ASN A 319 -8.19 -6.91 4.77
C ASN A 319 -7.17 -7.52 3.80
N TRP A 320 -6.41 -8.51 4.24
CA TRP A 320 -5.61 -9.33 3.35
C TRP A 320 -6.47 -10.42 2.72
N GLY A 321 -6.27 -10.66 1.40
CA GLY A 321 -7.00 -11.68 0.63
C GLY A 321 -8.43 -11.26 0.24
N PHE A 322 -8.76 -11.43 -1.04
CA PHE A 322 -10.07 -11.06 -1.58
C PHE A 322 -10.75 -12.22 -2.27
N VAL A 323 -10.11 -12.83 -3.24
CA VAL A 323 -10.63 -13.98 -3.99
C VAL A 323 -9.63 -15.13 -3.91
N VAL A 324 -10.11 -16.32 -3.58
CA VAL A 324 -9.29 -17.55 -3.67
C VAL A 324 -8.75 -17.68 -5.07
N GLY A 325 -7.45 -17.86 -5.21
CA GLY A 325 -6.80 -17.97 -6.50
C GLY A 325 -5.42 -18.64 -6.40
N LYS A 326 -4.57 -18.28 -7.31
CA LYS A 326 -3.19 -18.81 -7.35
C LYS A 326 -2.37 -18.46 -6.12
N THR A 327 -2.72 -17.38 -5.39
CA THR A 327 -2.06 -17.02 -4.13
C THR A 327 -2.33 -17.97 -2.98
N GLN A 328 -3.44 -18.71 -3.02
CA GLN A 328 -3.85 -19.64 -1.94
C GLN A 328 -3.86 -18.98 -0.54
N THR A 329 -4.21 -17.70 -0.45
CA THR A 329 -4.23 -16.95 0.81
C THR A 329 -5.36 -17.35 1.76
N ASN A 330 -6.29 -18.18 1.28
CA ASN A 330 -7.26 -18.87 2.14
C ASN A 330 -6.65 -19.95 3.04
N LEU A 331 -5.40 -20.35 2.80
CA LEU A 331 -4.65 -21.31 3.62
C LEU A 331 -3.92 -20.58 4.76
N PRO A 332 -3.78 -21.19 5.95
CA PRO A 332 -3.02 -20.58 7.05
C PRO A 332 -1.51 -20.57 6.80
N TRP A 333 -0.79 -19.73 7.57
CA TRP A 333 0.67 -19.60 7.45
C TRP A 333 1.44 -20.87 7.78
N ASP A 334 0.91 -21.74 8.64
CA ASP A 334 1.52 -23.05 8.97
C ASP A 334 1.58 -23.99 7.78
N SER A 335 0.88 -23.68 6.68
CA SER A 335 0.96 -24.41 5.41
C SER A 335 2.37 -24.49 4.81
N TRP A 336 3.25 -23.57 5.19
CA TRP A 336 4.66 -23.63 4.81
C TRP A 336 5.42 -24.79 5.47
N GLN A 337 4.96 -25.25 6.63
CA GLN A 337 5.48 -26.41 7.34
C GLN A 337 4.59 -27.65 7.12
N HIS A 338 3.30 -27.43 6.92
CA HIS A 338 2.27 -28.47 6.82
C HIS A 338 1.33 -28.20 5.62
N PRO A 339 1.75 -28.46 4.36
CA PRO A 339 0.95 -28.18 3.16
C PRO A 339 -0.43 -28.85 3.17
N TYR A 340 -1.48 -28.08 2.88
CA TYR A 340 -2.88 -28.54 2.85
C TYR A 340 -3.21 -29.20 1.50
N THR A 341 -2.56 -30.33 1.19
CA THR A 341 -2.77 -31.08 -0.07
C THR A 341 -3.80 -32.19 0.03
N GLN A 342 -4.07 -32.71 1.24
CA GLN A 342 -4.97 -33.82 1.51
C GLN A 342 -6.26 -33.41 2.23
N SER A 343 -6.28 -32.22 2.84
CA SER A 343 -7.41 -31.68 3.58
C SER A 343 -7.48 -30.18 3.37
N HIS A 344 -8.66 -29.61 3.59
CA HIS A 344 -8.81 -28.16 3.68
C HIS A 344 -8.63 -27.70 5.13
N PRO A 345 -8.18 -26.45 5.38
CA PRO A 345 -8.18 -25.89 6.72
C PRO A 345 -9.62 -25.83 7.26
N ALA A 346 -9.76 -25.94 8.58
CA ALA A 346 -11.07 -25.88 9.25
C ALA A 346 -11.81 -24.55 8.98
N VAL A 347 -11.04 -23.47 8.77
CA VAL A 347 -11.53 -22.14 8.43
C VAL A 347 -10.56 -21.50 7.43
N TRP A 348 -11.09 -20.74 6.46
CA TRP A 348 -10.21 -19.93 5.61
C TRP A 348 -9.49 -18.88 6.42
N HIS A 349 -8.19 -18.80 6.20
CA HIS A 349 -7.34 -17.84 6.88
C HIS A 349 -7.71 -16.40 6.49
N HIS A 350 -7.53 -16.10 5.20
CA HIS A 350 -7.93 -14.84 4.58
C HIS A 350 -9.11 -15.05 3.61
N ASP A 351 -9.07 -14.43 2.47
CA ASP A 351 -10.01 -14.46 1.35
C ASP A 351 -11.51 -14.35 1.70
N VAL A 352 -12.23 -13.72 0.84
CA VAL A 352 -13.65 -13.37 1.03
C VAL A 352 -14.53 -14.15 0.07
N PHE A 353 -14.07 -14.35 -1.16
CA PHE A 353 -14.85 -14.96 -2.24
C PHE A 353 -14.20 -16.21 -2.83
N HIS A 354 -15.04 -17.13 -3.26
CA HIS A 354 -14.67 -18.17 -4.21
C HIS A 354 -14.48 -17.58 -5.61
N THR A 355 -13.84 -18.33 -6.53
CA THR A 355 -13.60 -17.91 -7.92
C THR A 355 -14.88 -17.68 -8.75
N ASP A 356 -16.01 -18.20 -8.29
CA ASP A 356 -17.33 -17.97 -8.88
C ASP A 356 -18.08 -16.77 -8.31
N GLY A 357 -17.48 -16.07 -7.33
CA GLY A 357 -18.05 -14.91 -6.66
C GLY A 357 -18.98 -15.23 -5.50
N LYS A 358 -19.10 -16.50 -5.11
CA LYS A 358 -19.81 -16.84 -3.88
C LYS A 358 -18.98 -16.43 -2.68
N PRO A 359 -19.58 -15.76 -1.68
CA PRO A 359 -18.88 -15.49 -0.43
C PRO A 359 -18.48 -16.78 0.29
N TYR A 360 -17.31 -16.77 0.91
CA TYR A 360 -16.96 -17.81 1.89
C TYR A 360 -17.97 -17.84 3.05
N ARG A 361 -18.30 -16.67 3.58
CA ARG A 361 -19.33 -16.49 4.62
C ARG A 361 -20.25 -15.32 4.27
N GLN A 362 -21.53 -15.62 4.02
CA GLN A 362 -22.51 -14.58 3.69
C GLN A 362 -22.67 -13.56 4.82
N ALA A 363 -22.60 -13.98 6.07
CA ALA A 363 -22.72 -13.10 7.24
C ALA A 363 -21.64 -11.99 7.27
N GLU A 364 -20.41 -12.29 6.83
CA GLU A 364 -19.33 -11.30 6.73
C GLU A 364 -19.66 -10.22 5.68
N ILE A 365 -20.19 -10.63 4.53
CA ILE A 365 -20.62 -9.71 3.47
C ILE A 365 -21.76 -8.81 3.95
N ASP A 366 -22.74 -9.39 4.65
CA ASP A 366 -23.90 -8.64 5.15
C ASP A 366 -23.46 -7.61 6.20
N GLN A 367 -22.52 -7.96 7.07
CA GLN A 367 -21.94 -7.05 8.04
C GLN A 367 -21.17 -5.89 7.39
N ILE A 368 -20.29 -6.18 6.41
CA ILE A 368 -19.56 -5.14 5.68
C ILE A 368 -20.56 -4.20 5.01
N ARG A 369 -21.57 -4.73 4.33
CA ARG A 369 -22.63 -3.92 3.70
C ARG A 369 -23.40 -3.06 4.70
N GLN A 370 -23.74 -3.61 5.84
CA GLN A 370 -24.45 -2.86 6.89
C GLN A 370 -23.62 -1.68 7.39
N LEU A 371 -22.37 -1.93 7.76
CA LEU A 371 -21.50 -0.90 8.33
C LEU A 371 -21.12 0.18 7.30
N THR A 372 -20.84 -0.21 6.07
CA THR A 372 -20.51 0.75 5.00
C THR A 372 -21.69 1.61 4.61
N ARG A 373 -22.93 1.05 4.58
CA ARG A 373 -24.17 1.83 4.36
C ARG A 373 -24.44 2.83 5.49
N LEU A 374 -24.23 2.45 6.74
CA LEU A 374 -24.37 3.36 7.88
C LEU A 374 -23.35 4.51 7.77
N ALA A 375 -22.08 4.18 7.51
CA ALA A 375 -21.03 5.17 7.32
C ALA A 375 -21.31 6.13 6.15
N GLN A 376 -21.86 5.61 5.04
CA GLN A 376 -22.25 6.43 3.90
C GLN A 376 -23.35 7.46 4.26
N LYS A 377 -24.39 7.03 4.98
CA LYS A 377 -25.46 7.93 5.42
C LYS A 377 -24.95 9.04 6.34
N GLU A 378 -24.06 8.70 7.28
CA GLU A 378 -23.44 9.69 8.17
C GLU A 378 -22.56 10.67 7.39
N PHE A 379 -21.75 10.18 6.45
CA PHE A 379 -20.92 11.02 5.60
C PHE A 379 -21.76 12.04 4.81
N GLU A 380 -22.85 11.60 4.18
CA GLU A 380 -23.77 12.46 3.42
C GLU A 380 -24.46 13.50 4.30
N THR A 381 -24.86 13.12 5.51
CA THR A 381 -25.48 14.03 6.49
C THR A 381 -24.49 15.12 6.91
N ASN A 382 -23.27 14.73 7.27
CA ASN A 382 -22.22 15.66 7.67
C ASN A 382 -21.79 16.59 6.51
N TYR A 383 -21.78 16.07 5.27
CA TYR A 383 -21.46 16.87 4.09
C TYR A 383 -22.51 17.95 3.81
N ARG A 384 -23.81 17.62 3.98
CA ARG A 384 -24.91 18.58 3.81
C ARG A 384 -24.91 19.68 4.88
N GLN A 385 -24.49 19.36 6.11
CA GLN A 385 -24.42 20.34 7.20
C GLN A 385 -23.25 21.32 7.08
N ARG A 386 -22.22 20.98 6.30
CA ARG A 386 -21.02 21.82 6.08
C ARG A 386 -21.14 22.76 4.87
N ARG A 387 -22.19 22.59 4.05
CA ARG A 387 -22.56 23.48 2.94
C ARG A 387 -23.60 24.50 3.38
#